data_53a451fba7d7b4679abf29e3b759aea7
#
_entry.id   53a451fba7d7b4679abf29e3b759aea7
#
_cell.length_a   1.000
_cell.length_b   1.000
_cell.length_c   1.000
_cell.angle_alpha   90.00
_cell.angle_beta   90.00
_cell.angle_gamma   90.00
#
_symmetry.space_group_name_H-M   'P 1'
#
loop_
_entity.id
_entity.type
_entity.pdbx_description
1 polymer ?
#
loop_
_entity_poly.entity_id
_entity_poly.type
_entity_poly.pdbx_seq_one_letter_code
_entity_poly.pdbx_strand_id
1 'polypeptide(L)'
;QSWFARQALSGGILPGIGTHSLDAILWWLGEQAESVYAMVQNIDPHPEVDIEDEVSLVATTPSGALINVAFSFHHSLGYEWSVAGTEGTIHLSGTQGVLKLNGEVREVPERVELPGEDSIQHEFLSAVAEGRPLAQASGRDTRATMALVFAAQESGRTGQKMEVVHG
;
A
#
# COMPACT_ATOMS: atom_id res chain seq x y z
N GLN A 1 25.06 6.92 9.39
CA GLN A 1 24.00 7.35 8.46
C GLN A 1 23.06 6.18 8.22
N SER A 2 21.76 6.41 8.34
CA SER A 2 20.76 5.37 8.05
C SER A 2 20.76 5.08 6.54
N TRP A 3 20.89 3.81 6.16
CA TRP A 3 20.78 3.37 4.76
C TRP A 3 19.44 3.79 4.14
N PHE A 4 18.40 3.87 4.98
CA PHE A 4 17.03 4.22 4.59
C PHE A 4 16.92 5.65 4.04
N ALA A 5 17.74 6.57 4.53
CA ALA A 5 17.75 7.97 4.11
C ALA A 5 18.45 8.23 2.75
N ARG A 6 18.92 7.18 2.08
CA ARG A 6 19.66 7.27 0.82
C ARG A 6 18.90 6.59 -0.32
N GLN A 7 18.52 7.37 -1.33
CA GLN A 7 17.79 6.89 -2.51
C GLN A 7 18.47 5.68 -3.16
N ALA A 8 19.78 5.75 -3.32
CA ALA A 8 20.57 4.68 -3.95
C ALA A 8 20.59 3.36 -3.14
N LEU A 9 20.22 3.39 -1.86
CA LEU A 9 20.23 2.23 -0.97
C LEU A 9 18.82 1.73 -0.63
N SER A 10 17.88 2.63 -0.42
CA SER A 10 16.50 2.31 -0.02
C SER A 10 15.52 2.29 -1.20
N GLY A 11 15.83 3.01 -2.25
CA GLY A 11 14.92 3.25 -3.37
C GLY A 11 13.87 4.35 -3.12
N GLY A 12 13.86 4.97 -1.92
CA GLY A 12 12.92 6.02 -1.54
C GLY A 12 11.74 5.56 -0.68
N ILE A 13 10.79 6.45 -0.43
CA ILE A 13 9.63 6.20 0.44
C ILE A 13 8.69 5.14 -0.15
N LEU A 14 8.49 5.13 -1.46
CA LEU A 14 7.58 4.19 -2.11
C LEU A 14 8.03 2.74 -1.96
N PRO A 15 9.27 2.33 -2.30
CA PRO A 15 9.74 0.98 -2.05
C PRO A 15 9.91 0.66 -0.56
N GLY A 16 10.25 1.65 0.26
CA GLY A 16 10.52 1.45 1.69
C GLY A 16 9.26 1.24 2.52
N ILE A 17 8.34 2.18 2.49
CA ILE A 17 7.12 2.20 3.32
C ILE A 17 5.87 2.04 2.46
N GLY A 18 5.83 2.67 1.29
CA GLY A 18 4.67 2.68 0.42
C GLY A 18 4.21 1.30 -0.02
N THR A 19 5.14 0.34 -0.16
CA THR A 19 4.83 -1.06 -0.49
C THR A 19 3.80 -1.66 0.43
N HIS A 20 3.87 -1.43 1.74
CA HIS A 20 2.93 -2.02 2.70
C HIS A 20 1.50 -1.52 2.49
N SER A 21 1.35 -0.22 2.25
CA SER A 21 0.03 0.37 2.03
C SER A 21 -0.54 0.00 0.68
N LEU A 22 0.28 0.02 -0.37
CA LEU A 22 -0.16 -0.34 -1.72
C LEU A 22 -0.53 -1.82 -1.81
N ASP A 23 0.23 -2.70 -1.14
CA ASP A 23 -0.07 -4.12 -1.05
C ASP A 23 -1.42 -4.37 -0.36
N ALA A 24 -1.65 -3.73 0.78
CA ALA A 24 -2.92 -3.82 1.51
C ALA A 24 -4.11 -3.37 0.65
N ILE A 25 -3.97 -2.25 -0.08
CA ILE A 25 -5.03 -1.74 -0.97
C ILE A 25 -5.33 -2.73 -2.09
N LEU A 26 -4.32 -3.23 -2.79
CA LEU A 26 -4.50 -4.20 -3.87
C LEU A 26 -5.11 -5.50 -3.36
N TRP A 27 -4.70 -5.93 -2.16
CA TRP A 27 -5.28 -7.11 -1.50
C TRP A 27 -6.76 -6.91 -1.15
N TRP A 28 -7.15 -5.75 -0.62
CA TRP A 28 -8.55 -5.44 -0.32
C TRP A 28 -9.42 -5.39 -1.56
N LEU A 29 -8.88 -4.84 -2.66
CA LEU A 29 -9.60 -4.76 -3.93
C LEU A 29 -9.66 -6.10 -4.65
N GLY A 30 -8.72 -7.02 -4.39
CA GLY A 30 -8.58 -8.27 -5.12
C GLY A 30 -8.17 -8.07 -6.58
N GLU A 31 -7.59 -6.91 -6.90
CA GLU A 31 -7.21 -6.51 -8.26
C GLU A 31 -5.80 -5.93 -8.30
N GLN A 32 -5.19 -5.95 -9.49
CA GLN A 32 -3.95 -5.26 -9.77
C GLN A 32 -4.22 -3.85 -10.29
N ALA A 33 -3.29 -2.93 -10.08
CA ALA A 33 -3.41 -1.60 -10.67
C ALA A 33 -3.13 -1.66 -12.18
N GLU A 34 -3.87 -0.86 -12.96
CA GLU A 34 -3.71 -0.73 -14.40
C GLU A 34 -2.84 0.47 -14.77
N SER A 35 -3.03 1.59 -14.07
CA SER A 35 -2.28 2.81 -14.33
C SER A 35 -2.10 3.64 -13.07
N VAL A 36 -1.09 4.52 -13.08
CA VAL A 36 -0.78 5.41 -11.95
C VAL A 36 -0.26 6.77 -12.42
N TYR A 37 -0.63 7.80 -11.70
CA TYR A 37 0.00 9.12 -11.73
C TYR A 37 0.47 9.48 -10.34
N ALA A 38 1.73 9.86 -10.20
CA ALA A 38 2.31 10.21 -8.91
C ALA A 38 3.05 11.55 -8.98
N MET A 39 3.02 12.27 -7.86
CA MET A 39 3.85 13.44 -7.60
C MET A 39 4.72 13.12 -6.39
N VAL A 40 5.98 13.42 -6.49
CA VAL A 40 6.97 13.20 -5.43
C VAL A 40 7.71 14.50 -5.17
N GLN A 41 7.97 14.80 -3.90
CA GLN A 41 8.68 16.01 -3.50
C GLN A 41 9.58 15.71 -2.29
N ASN A 42 10.57 16.56 -2.13
CA ASN A 42 11.34 16.71 -0.90
C ASN A 42 11.12 18.14 -0.41
N ILE A 43 10.25 18.30 0.58
CA ILE A 43 9.80 19.60 1.10
C ILE A 43 10.79 20.14 2.15
N ASP A 44 11.38 19.25 2.94
CA ASP A 44 12.38 19.59 3.96
C ASP A 44 13.73 18.94 3.63
N PRO A 45 14.44 19.46 2.62
CA PRO A 45 15.70 18.87 2.18
C PRO A 45 16.77 18.94 3.25
N HIS A 46 17.33 17.80 3.60
CA HIS A 46 18.42 17.68 4.56
C HIS A 46 19.68 17.12 3.91
N PRO A 47 20.90 17.63 4.19
CA PRO A 47 22.12 17.17 3.54
C PRO A 47 22.41 15.67 3.65
N GLU A 48 21.84 15.02 4.65
CA GLU A 48 22.01 13.57 4.89
C GLU A 48 20.86 12.71 4.39
N VAL A 49 19.82 13.32 3.77
CA VAL A 49 18.60 12.66 3.29
C VAL A 49 18.39 13.08 1.85
N ASP A 50 18.39 12.13 0.94
CA ASP A 50 18.18 12.37 -0.49
C ASP A 50 16.96 11.63 -1.07
N ILE A 51 16.12 11.06 -0.18
CA ILE A 51 14.82 10.50 -0.57
C ILE A 51 13.72 11.55 -0.53
N GLU A 52 12.66 11.29 -1.25
CA GLU A 52 11.42 12.05 -1.15
C GLU A 52 10.82 11.93 0.27
N ASP A 53 10.20 13.01 0.76
CA ASP A 53 9.50 13.07 2.03
C ASP A 53 7.97 13.19 1.87
N GLU A 54 7.52 13.50 0.66
CA GLU A 54 6.11 13.62 0.28
C GLU A 54 5.84 12.87 -1.03
N VAL A 55 4.80 12.05 -1.03
CA VAL A 55 4.28 11.37 -2.22
C VAL A 55 2.76 11.45 -2.22
N SER A 56 2.19 11.89 -3.35
CA SER A 56 0.76 11.74 -3.64
C SER A 56 0.60 10.97 -4.93
N LEU A 57 -0.25 9.97 -4.93
CA LEU A 57 -0.55 9.21 -6.14
C LEU A 57 -2.04 8.91 -6.30
N VAL A 58 -2.43 8.75 -7.55
CA VAL A 58 -3.73 8.20 -7.96
C VAL A 58 -3.49 7.03 -8.91
N ALA A 59 -4.21 5.94 -8.72
CA ALA A 59 -4.14 4.78 -9.60
C ALA A 59 -5.53 4.26 -9.95
N THR A 60 -5.61 3.49 -11.02
CA THR A 60 -6.84 2.82 -11.45
C THR A 60 -6.64 1.32 -11.53
N THR A 61 -7.73 0.58 -11.41
CA THR A 61 -7.78 -0.87 -11.66
C THR A 61 -8.62 -1.17 -12.91
N PRO A 62 -8.55 -2.39 -13.47
CA PRO A 62 -9.36 -2.80 -14.62
C PRO A 62 -10.88 -2.70 -14.39
N SER A 63 -11.36 -2.84 -13.16
CA SER A 63 -12.78 -2.62 -12.83
C SER A 63 -13.20 -1.16 -12.79
N GLY A 64 -12.24 -0.22 -12.86
CA GLY A 64 -12.44 1.22 -12.75
C GLY A 64 -12.42 1.73 -11.30
N ALA A 65 -11.99 0.92 -10.33
CA ALA A 65 -11.77 1.42 -8.98
C ALA A 65 -10.64 2.47 -8.97
N LEU A 66 -10.84 3.54 -8.18
CA LEU A 66 -9.88 4.62 -8.02
C LEU A 66 -9.16 4.47 -6.67
N ILE A 67 -7.85 4.51 -6.72
CA ILE A 67 -6.95 4.47 -5.58
C ILE A 67 -6.34 5.86 -5.41
N ASN A 68 -6.43 6.42 -4.20
CA ASN A 68 -5.75 7.67 -3.84
C ASN A 68 -4.91 7.42 -2.60
N VAL A 69 -3.63 7.74 -2.66
CA VAL A 69 -2.71 7.54 -1.53
C VAL A 69 -1.84 8.77 -1.37
N ALA A 70 -1.63 9.18 -0.13
CA ALA A 70 -0.62 10.16 0.24
C ALA A 70 0.30 9.57 1.31
N PHE A 71 1.61 9.75 1.12
CA PHE A 71 2.64 9.43 2.08
C PHE A 71 3.37 10.71 2.46
N SER A 72 3.54 10.95 3.75
CA SER A 72 4.26 12.10 4.26
C SER A 72 5.08 11.71 5.50
N PHE A 73 6.33 12.13 5.55
CA PHE A 73 7.14 12.06 6.76
C PHE A 73 6.85 13.21 7.74
N HIS A 74 6.13 14.23 7.29
CA HIS A 74 5.75 15.39 8.13
C HIS A 74 4.38 15.21 8.78
N HIS A 75 3.63 14.18 8.40
CA HIS A 75 2.30 13.92 8.91
C HIS A 75 2.34 13.09 10.18
N SER A 76 1.74 13.59 11.26
CA SER A 76 1.79 12.96 12.58
C SER A 76 0.51 12.23 13.00
N LEU A 77 -0.50 12.15 12.14
CA LEU A 77 -1.81 11.60 12.49
C LEU A 77 -1.92 10.06 12.35
N GLY A 78 -0.84 9.40 11.93
CA GLY A 78 -0.84 7.96 11.70
C GLY A 78 -1.51 7.57 10.39
N TYR A 79 -2.02 6.35 10.33
CA TYR A 79 -2.67 5.83 9.14
C TYR A 79 -4.17 6.12 9.15
N GLU A 80 -4.65 6.61 8.01
CA GLU A 80 -6.08 6.74 7.74
C GLU A 80 -6.43 6.01 6.46
N TRP A 81 -7.51 5.24 6.49
CA TRP A 81 -7.98 4.45 5.38
C TRP A 81 -9.46 4.67 5.14
N SER A 82 -9.84 4.80 3.89
CA SER A 82 -11.24 4.84 3.51
C SER A 82 -11.48 4.00 2.26
N VAL A 83 -12.48 3.14 2.32
CA VAL A 83 -12.96 2.40 1.15
C VAL A 83 -14.42 2.74 0.96
N ALA A 84 -14.76 3.27 -0.21
CA ALA A 84 -16.13 3.57 -0.60
C ALA A 84 -16.55 2.64 -1.75
N GLY A 85 -17.63 1.93 -1.55
CA GLY A 85 -18.24 1.04 -2.52
C GLY A 85 -19.72 1.39 -2.77
N THR A 86 -20.34 0.66 -3.67
CA THR A 86 -21.75 0.86 -4.04
C THR A 86 -22.73 0.56 -2.90
N GLU A 87 -22.34 -0.27 -1.95
CA GLU A 87 -23.20 -0.67 -0.82
C GLU A 87 -22.89 0.08 0.48
N GLY A 88 -21.70 0.68 0.59
CA GLY A 88 -21.30 1.37 1.80
C GLY A 88 -19.89 1.92 1.80
N THR A 89 -19.48 2.35 2.98
CA THR A 89 -18.16 2.94 3.20
C THR A 89 -17.58 2.42 4.50
N ILE A 90 -16.29 2.08 4.49
CA ILE A 90 -15.52 1.84 5.70
C ILE A 90 -14.48 2.94 5.85
N HIS A 91 -14.31 3.46 7.06
CA HIS A 91 -13.28 4.41 7.41
C HIS A 91 -12.54 3.91 8.65
N LEU A 92 -11.21 3.90 8.59
CA LEU A 92 -10.34 3.48 9.67
C LEU A 92 -9.37 4.63 9.97
N SER A 93 -9.27 5.01 11.24
CA SER A 93 -8.33 6.03 11.72
C SER A 93 -7.66 5.56 13.00
N GLY A 94 -6.36 5.32 12.95
CA GLY A 94 -5.64 4.69 14.05
C GLY A 94 -6.24 3.34 14.40
N THR A 95 -6.80 3.24 15.62
CA THR A 95 -7.42 2.00 16.16
C THR A 95 -8.95 1.99 16.05
N GLN A 96 -9.53 3.04 15.50
CA GLN A 96 -10.99 3.17 15.38
C GLN A 96 -11.45 2.94 13.94
N GLY A 97 -12.56 2.26 13.80
CA GLY A 97 -13.18 2.03 12.51
C GLY A 97 -14.68 2.27 12.54
N VAL A 98 -15.20 2.80 11.45
CA VAL A 98 -16.64 3.00 11.23
C VAL A 98 -17.03 2.39 9.89
N LEU A 99 -17.99 1.48 9.93
CA LEU A 99 -18.63 0.92 8.74
C LEU A 99 -20.03 1.52 8.59
N LYS A 100 -20.30 2.10 7.44
CA LYS A 100 -21.64 2.49 7.02
C LYS A 100 -22.08 1.58 5.87
N LEU A 101 -23.09 0.76 6.11
CA LEU A 101 -23.59 -0.22 5.14
C LEU A 101 -25.13 -0.14 5.11
N ASN A 102 -25.72 0.05 3.93
CA ASN A 102 -27.17 0.11 3.74
C ASN A 102 -27.89 1.12 4.68
N GLY A 103 -27.21 2.23 5.00
CA GLY A 103 -27.74 3.25 5.91
C GLY A 103 -27.53 2.99 7.40
N GLU A 104 -27.10 1.80 7.79
CA GLU A 104 -26.69 1.50 9.15
C GLU A 104 -25.24 1.90 9.40
N VAL A 105 -24.96 2.38 10.61
CA VAL A 105 -23.61 2.74 11.06
C VAL A 105 -23.21 1.78 12.17
N ARG A 106 -22.04 1.19 12.03
CA ARG A 106 -21.47 0.25 13.01
C ARG A 106 -20.04 0.64 13.30
N GLU A 107 -19.62 0.53 14.55
CA GLU A 107 -18.21 0.58 14.91
C GLU A 107 -17.54 -0.72 14.48
N VAL A 108 -16.36 -0.59 13.90
CA VAL A 108 -15.51 -1.74 13.57
C VAL A 108 -14.56 -1.95 14.74
N PRO A 109 -14.45 -3.17 15.29
CA PRO A 109 -13.56 -3.42 16.41
C PRO A 109 -12.10 -3.13 16.01
N GLU A 110 -11.36 -2.54 16.94
CA GLU A 110 -9.97 -2.12 16.77
C GLU A 110 -9.06 -3.25 16.29
N ARG A 111 -9.31 -4.45 16.75
CA ARG A 111 -8.48 -5.62 16.43
C ARG A 111 -9.32 -6.89 16.46
N VAL A 112 -9.25 -7.64 15.39
CA VAL A 112 -9.62 -9.05 15.41
C VAL A 112 -8.34 -9.81 15.77
N GLU A 113 -8.33 -10.48 16.93
CA GLU A 113 -7.27 -11.43 17.23
C GLU A 113 -7.44 -12.63 16.29
N LEU A 114 -6.54 -12.75 15.34
CA LEU A 114 -6.44 -13.96 14.55
C LEU A 114 -5.82 -15.05 15.44
N PRO A 115 -6.36 -16.26 15.47
CA PRO A 115 -5.72 -17.40 16.09
C PRO A 115 -4.27 -17.52 15.60
N GLY A 116 -3.37 -18.00 16.44
CA GLY A 116 -1.96 -18.17 16.08
C GLY A 116 -1.75 -19.03 14.83
N GLU A 117 -2.70 -19.92 14.55
CA GLU A 117 -2.73 -20.77 13.35
C GLU A 117 -3.02 -20.01 12.07
N ASP A 118 -3.64 -18.84 12.14
CA ASP A 118 -3.92 -17.97 10.97
C ASP A 118 -2.80 -16.94 10.74
N SER A 119 -1.70 -17.02 11.48
CA SER A 119 -0.57 -16.12 11.27
C SER A 119 0.17 -16.44 9.98
N ILE A 120 0.75 -15.41 9.35
CA ILE A 120 1.58 -15.58 8.13
C ILE A 120 2.79 -16.50 8.38
N GLN A 121 3.33 -16.50 9.61
CA GLN A 121 4.42 -17.37 10.01
C GLN A 121 3.97 -18.83 10.04
N HIS A 122 2.78 -19.10 10.58
CA HIS A 122 2.22 -20.46 10.62
C HIS A 122 1.95 -20.96 9.20
N GLU A 123 1.35 -20.13 8.33
CA GLU A 123 1.14 -20.47 6.93
C GLU A 123 2.46 -20.79 6.22
N PHE A 124 3.50 -19.99 6.43
CA PHE A 124 4.81 -20.23 5.83
C PHE A 124 5.41 -21.56 6.28
N LEU A 125 5.42 -21.83 7.59
CA LEU A 125 5.98 -23.08 8.15
C LEU A 125 5.19 -24.30 7.67
N SER A 126 3.87 -24.22 7.64
CA SER A 126 2.99 -25.29 7.17
C SER A 126 3.21 -25.58 5.67
N ALA A 127 3.28 -24.54 4.85
CA ALA A 127 3.55 -24.68 3.43
C ALA A 127 4.90 -25.34 3.15
N VAL A 128 5.95 -24.98 3.91
CA VAL A 128 7.27 -25.63 3.82
C VAL A 128 7.21 -27.09 4.26
N ALA A 129 6.56 -27.39 5.38
CA ALA A 129 6.45 -28.75 5.89
C ALA A 129 5.66 -29.68 4.95
N GLU A 130 4.64 -29.15 4.29
CA GLU A 130 3.75 -29.88 3.37
C GLU A 130 4.25 -29.88 1.93
N GLY A 131 5.28 -29.12 1.60
CA GLY A 131 5.83 -29.00 0.24
C GLY A 131 4.86 -28.34 -0.75
N ARG A 132 3.97 -27.48 -0.28
CA ARG A 132 2.99 -26.76 -1.10
C ARG A 132 3.34 -25.28 -1.27
N PRO A 133 2.79 -24.61 -2.30
CA PRO A 133 2.89 -23.16 -2.41
C PRO A 133 2.23 -22.43 -1.23
N LEU A 134 2.68 -21.21 -0.95
CA LEU A 134 1.99 -20.30 -0.03
C LEU A 134 0.60 -19.96 -0.57
N ALA A 135 -0.40 -19.95 0.30
CA ALA A 135 -1.76 -19.55 -0.06
C ALA A 135 -1.88 -18.03 -0.28
N GLN A 136 -1.03 -17.27 0.40
CA GLN A 136 -0.98 -15.80 0.31
C GLN A 136 0.42 -15.30 0.66
N ALA A 137 0.69 -14.03 0.36
CA ALA A 137 1.97 -13.36 0.61
C ALA A 137 3.17 -14.06 -0.07
N SER A 138 2.94 -14.66 -1.24
CA SER A 138 4.02 -15.23 -2.05
C SER A 138 4.79 -14.12 -2.78
N GLY A 139 6.00 -14.43 -3.25
CA GLY A 139 6.76 -13.49 -4.10
C GLY A 139 6.05 -13.17 -5.42
N ARG A 140 5.07 -13.98 -5.84
CA ARG A 140 4.22 -13.70 -7.00
C ARG A 140 3.18 -12.63 -6.67
N ASP A 141 2.58 -12.68 -5.49
CA ASP A 141 1.58 -11.71 -5.06
C ASP A 141 2.20 -10.32 -4.92
N THR A 142 3.36 -10.23 -4.26
CA THR A 142 4.09 -8.97 -4.10
C THR A 142 4.63 -8.38 -5.40
N ARG A 143 4.71 -9.15 -6.47
CA ARG A 143 5.16 -8.67 -7.78
C ARG A 143 4.23 -7.60 -8.37
N ALA A 144 2.92 -7.74 -8.19
CA ALA A 144 1.94 -6.74 -8.63
C ALA A 144 2.10 -5.41 -7.88
N THR A 145 2.32 -5.49 -6.57
CA THR A 145 2.61 -4.32 -5.73
C THR A 145 3.89 -3.62 -6.18
N MET A 146 4.96 -4.36 -6.43
CA MET A 146 6.22 -3.78 -6.90
C MET A 146 6.10 -3.16 -8.31
N ALA A 147 5.27 -3.74 -9.19
CA ALA A 147 4.99 -3.15 -10.49
C ALA A 147 4.33 -1.76 -10.35
N LEU A 148 3.36 -1.63 -9.45
CA LEU A 148 2.73 -0.34 -9.13
C LEU A 148 3.73 0.65 -8.52
N VAL A 149 4.57 0.19 -7.58
CA VAL A 149 5.61 1.02 -6.95
C VAL A 149 6.57 1.60 -7.99
N PHE A 150 7.10 0.77 -8.89
CA PHE A 150 8.04 1.23 -9.92
C PHE A 150 7.36 2.14 -10.94
N ALA A 151 6.12 1.85 -11.33
CA ALA A 151 5.36 2.73 -12.21
C ALA A 151 5.08 4.09 -11.54
N ALA A 152 4.78 4.11 -10.22
CA ALA A 152 4.59 5.34 -9.47
C ALA A 152 5.89 6.15 -9.34
N GLN A 153 7.03 5.51 -9.11
CA GLN A 153 8.33 6.19 -9.11
C GLN A 153 8.63 6.81 -10.47
N GLU A 154 8.41 6.07 -11.56
CA GLU A 154 8.63 6.59 -12.91
C GLU A 154 7.67 7.73 -13.25
N SER A 155 6.41 7.64 -12.80
CA SER A 155 5.44 8.72 -12.91
C SER A 155 5.91 9.98 -12.18
N GLY A 156 6.36 9.85 -10.94
CA GLY A 156 6.91 10.96 -10.16
C GLY A 156 8.14 11.61 -10.81
N ARG A 157 9.01 10.79 -11.40
CA ARG A 157 10.20 11.25 -12.11
C ARG A 157 9.89 11.98 -13.43
N THR A 158 8.88 11.51 -14.18
CA THR A 158 8.56 12.02 -15.52
C THR A 158 7.45 13.07 -15.54
N GLY A 159 6.64 13.12 -14.47
CA GLY A 159 5.42 13.92 -14.42
C GLY A 159 4.33 13.42 -15.38
N GLN A 160 4.36 12.14 -15.75
CA GLN A 160 3.42 11.54 -16.67
C GLN A 160 2.66 10.38 -16.03
N LYS A 161 1.45 10.14 -16.52
CA LYS A 161 0.71 8.90 -16.21
C LYS A 161 1.47 7.70 -16.76
N MET A 162 1.62 6.67 -15.96
CA MET A 162 2.28 5.41 -16.33
C MET A 162 1.29 4.26 -16.32
N GLU A 163 1.42 3.38 -17.31
CA GLU A 163 0.77 2.07 -17.28
C GLU A 163 1.56 1.14 -16.36
N VAL A 164 0.85 0.31 -15.59
CA VAL A 164 1.47 -0.68 -14.68
C VAL A 164 1.66 -1.98 -15.44
N VAL A 165 2.92 -2.32 -15.71
CA VAL A 165 3.26 -3.53 -16.48
C VAL A 165 3.45 -4.71 -15.53
N HIS A 166 2.56 -5.66 -15.62
CA HIS A 166 2.62 -6.93 -14.89
C HIS A 166 3.34 -7.97 -15.76
N GLY A 167 4.61 -8.23 -15.46
CA GLY A 167 5.44 -9.19 -16.17
C GLY A 167 5.07 -10.66 -15.93
#